data_7da3fcbb51d0cc744f7c88582a13743d
#
_entry.id   7da3fcbb51d0cc744f7c88582a13743d
#
_cell.length_a   1.000
_cell.length_b   1.000
_cell.length_c   1.000
_cell.angle_alpha   90.00
_cell.angle_beta   90.00
_cell.angle_gamma   90.00
#
_symmetry.space_group_name_H-M   'P 1'
#
loop_
_entity.id
_entity.type
_entity.pdbx_description
1 polymer ?
#
loop_
_entity_poly.entity_id
_entity_poly.type
_entity_poly.pdbx_seq_one_letter_code
_entity_poly.pdbx_strand_id
1 'polypeptide(L)'
;MDQFWENEYIQIAAYYSVVILCMIVFLAIFEAVTKYKNWEEIKKGNVAVAMATGGKIFGVANIFRHTIEHNSSVLTMVGWGVFGFVLLLAGYFIFEFLTPKFKIDDEIQNDNRAVGLISMIISIGLSYVIGAGIS
;
A
#
# COMPACT_ATOMS: atom_id res chain seq x y z
N MET A 1 -14.65 -19.60 25.63
CA MET A 1 -13.63 -19.29 24.62
C MET A 1 -14.26 -18.80 23.32
N ASP A 2 -15.32 -19.42 22.84
CA ASP A 2 -16.01 -18.97 21.64
C ASP A 2 -16.57 -17.56 21.76
N GLN A 3 -17.07 -17.20 22.94
CA GLN A 3 -17.58 -15.84 23.21
C GLN A 3 -16.49 -14.79 23.12
N PHE A 4 -15.25 -15.13 23.46
CA PHE A 4 -14.12 -14.22 23.37
C PHE A 4 -13.87 -13.81 21.90
N TRP A 5 -13.87 -14.79 20.98
CA TRP A 5 -13.60 -14.53 19.57
C TRP A 5 -14.80 -13.94 18.84
N GLU A 6 -16.00 -14.05 19.39
CA GLU A 6 -17.20 -13.45 18.84
C GLU A 6 -17.38 -12.00 19.27
N ASN A 7 -16.59 -11.52 20.23
CA ASN A 7 -16.65 -10.16 20.71
C ASN A 7 -16.14 -9.21 19.63
N GLU A 8 -16.95 -8.22 19.26
CA GLU A 8 -16.62 -7.26 18.19
C GLU A 8 -15.33 -6.48 18.48
N TYR A 9 -15.11 -6.11 19.73
CA TYR A 9 -13.90 -5.38 20.11
C TYR A 9 -12.64 -6.23 19.89
N ILE A 10 -12.73 -7.50 20.19
CA ILE A 10 -11.61 -8.43 19.99
C ILE A 10 -11.33 -8.62 18.49
N GLN A 11 -12.39 -8.75 17.68
CA GLN A 11 -12.26 -8.91 16.23
C GLN A 11 -11.63 -7.67 15.60
N ILE A 12 -12.08 -6.48 15.99
CA ILE A 12 -11.51 -5.23 15.49
C ILE A 12 -10.04 -5.11 15.87
N ALA A 13 -9.70 -5.44 17.12
CA ALA A 13 -8.31 -5.40 17.58
C ALA A 13 -7.44 -6.39 16.81
N ALA A 14 -7.95 -7.58 16.51
CA ALA A 14 -7.23 -8.59 15.73
C ALA A 14 -6.99 -8.13 14.30
N TYR A 15 -8.02 -7.65 13.60
CA TYR A 15 -7.90 -7.13 12.24
C TYR A 15 -6.94 -5.94 12.18
N TYR A 16 -7.09 -5.01 13.11
CA TYR A 16 -6.22 -3.82 13.20
C TYR A 16 -4.76 -4.23 13.35
N SER A 17 -4.48 -5.14 14.28
CA SER A 17 -3.11 -5.58 14.55
C SER A 17 -2.48 -6.25 13.33
N VAL A 18 -3.23 -7.13 12.66
CA VAL A 18 -2.76 -7.85 11.48
C VAL A 18 -2.51 -6.89 10.32
N VAL A 19 -3.44 -5.95 10.08
CA VAL A 19 -3.31 -4.96 9.01
C VAL A 19 -2.10 -4.06 9.23
N ILE A 20 -1.90 -3.58 10.45
CA ILE A 20 -0.74 -2.74 10.79
C ILE A 20 0.57 -3.50 10.53
N LEU A 21 0.63 -4.75 10.95
CA LEU A 21 1.83 -5.58 10.75
C LEU A 21 2.10 -5.79 9.26
N CYS A 22 1.06 -6.14 8.49
CA CYS A 22 1.18 -6.30 7.04
C CYS A 22 1.61 -5.00 6.37
N MET A 23 1.05 -3.87 6.80
CA MET A 23 1.40 -2.57 6.24
C MET A 23 2.87 -2.23 6.46
N ILE A 24 3.39 -2.50 7.66
CA ILE A 24 4.81 -2.30 7.96
C ILE A 24 5.68 -3.13 7.01
N VAL A 25 5.34 -4.41 6.84
CA VAL A 25 6.10 -5.31 5.96
C VAL A 25 6.01 -4.84 4.51
N PHE A 26 4.82 -4.48 4.04
CA PHE A 26 4.60 -4.05 2.66
C PHE A 26 5.36 -2.75 2.34
N LEU A 27 5.34 -1.80 3.27
CA LEU A 27 6.10 -0.56 3.09
C LEU A 27 7.61 -0.82 3.07
N ALA A 28 8.08 -1.75 3.87
CA ALA A 28 9.49 -2.15 3.86
C ALA A 28 9.87 -2.77 2.51
N ILE A 29 8.99 -3.58 1.92
CA ILE A 29 9.23 -4.16 0.60
C ILE A 29 9.25 -3.08 -0.47
N PHE A 30 8.32 -2.13 -0.44
CA PHE A 30 8.33 -1.00 -1.37
C PHE A 30 9.63 -0.20 -1.26
N GLU A 31 10.10 0.05 -0.04
CA GLU A 31 11.37 0.76 0.15
C GLU A 31 12.55 -0.03 -0.42
N ALA A 32 12.52 -1.35 -0.30
CA ALA A 32 13.57 -2.21 -0.81
C ALA A 32 13.65 -2.20 -2.34
N VAL A 33 12.52 -2.01 -3.03
CA VAL A 33 12.46 -2.01 -4.51
C VAL A 33 12.54 -0.61 -5.10
N THR A 34 12.48 0.46 -4.31
CA THR A 34 12.67 1.83 -4.76
C THR A 34 14.09 2.30 -4.47
N LYS A 35 14.56 3.31 -5.18
CA LYS A 35 15.94 3.81 -5.05
C LYS A 35 16.13 4.73 -3.85
N TYR A 36 15.05 5.22 -3.26
CA TYR A 36 15.12 6.17 -2.16
C TYR A 36 14.60 5.53 -0.87
N LYS A 37 15.03 6.09 0.26
CA LYS A 37 14.56 5.66 1.57
C LYS A 37 13.46 6.61 2.04
N ASN A 38 12.24 6.08 2.16
CA ASN A 38 11.04 6.87 2.39
C ASN A 38 11.17 7.82 3.57
N TRP A 39 11.51 7.28 4.74
CA TRP A 39 11.49 8.08 5.96
C TRP A 39 12.64 9.06 6.04
N GLU A 40 13.81 8.71 5.49
CA GLU A 40 14.94 9.62 5.44
C GLU A 40 14.65 10.83 4.55
N GLU A 41 14.03 10.60 3.40
CA GLU A 41 13.67 11.66 2.47
C GLU A 41 12.55 12.54 3.00
N ILE A 42 11.55 11.93 3.65
CA ILE A 42 10.44 12.66 4.28
C ILE A 42 10.99 13.56 5.39
N LYS A 43 11.92 13.05 6.20
CA LYS A 43 12.55 13.83 7.25
C LYS A 43 13.26 15.09 6.72
N LYS A 44 13.81 15.00 5.52
CA LYS A 44 14.45 16.14 4.85
C LYS A 44 13.45 17.12 4.22
N GLY A 45 12.15 16.82 4.26
CA GLY A 45 11.11 17.65 3.67
C GLY A 45 10.78 17.34 2.22
N ASN A 46 11.11 16.14 1.75
CA ASN A 46 10.82 15.72 0.37
C ASN A 46 9.32 15.42 0.23
N VAL A 47 8.60 16.36 -0.36
CA VAL A 47 7.14 16.28 -0.52
C VAL A 47 6.76 15.19 -1.54
N ALA A 48 7.55 15.04 -2.60
CA ALA A 48 7.27 14.01 -3.62
C ALA A 48 7.34 12.61 -3.00
N VAL A 49 8.34 12.32 -2.16
CA VAL A 49 8.44 11.04 -1.45
C VAL A 49 7.28 10.88 -0.48
N ALA A 50 6.89 11.95 0.23
CA ALA A 50 5.75 11.89 1.13
C ALA A 50 4.46 11.54 0.39
N MET A 51 4.22 12.13 -0.77
CA MET A 51 3.04 11.84 -1.58
C MET A 51 3.06 10.39 -2.10
N ALA A 52 4.19 9.94 -2.63
CA ALA A 52 4.32 8.57 -3.12
C ALA A 52 4.12 7.54 -2.00
N THR A 53 4.72 7.78 -0.85
CA THR A 53 4.59 6.91 0.33
C THR A 53 3.17 6.93 0.87
N GLY A 54 2.56 8.12 0.97
CA GLY A 54 1.17 8.27 1.41
C GLY A 54 0.20 7.54 0.48
N GLY A 55 0.44 7.57 -0.82
CA GLY A 55 -0.35 6.83 -1.78
C GLY A 55 -0.27 5.32 -1.56
N LYS A 56 0.90 4.80 -1.26
CA LYS A 56 1.10 3.38 -0.96
C LYS A 56 0.39 2.99 0.34
N ILE A 57 0.50 3.82 1.36
CA ILE A 57 -0.19 3.59 2.64
C ILE A 57 -1.70 3.55 2.42
N PHE A 58 -2.25 4.54 1.72
CA PHE A 58 -3.66 4.60 1.42
C PHE A 58 -4.09 3.38 0.58
N GLY A 59 -3.29 3.05 -0.44
CA GLY A 59 -3.60 1.93 -1.33
C GLY A 59 -3.67 0.60 -0.59
N VAL A 60 -2.69 0.31 0.25
CA VAL A 60 -2.67 -0.92 1.06
C VAL A 60 -3.85 -0.93 2.03
N ALA A 61 -4.12 0.18 2.70
CA ALA A 61 -5.25 0.29 3.63
C ALA A 61 -6.58 0.04 2.92
N ASN A 62 -6.75 0.60 1.72
CA ASN A 62 -7.97 0.43 0.94
C ASN A 62 -8.15 -1.02 0.47
N ILE A 63 -7.07 -1.70 0.09
CA ILE A 63 -7.11 -3.12 -0.26
C ILE A 63 -7.57 -3.93 0.95
N PHE A 64 -7.00 -3.69 2.13
CA PHE A 64 -7.40 -4.40 3.36
C PHE A 64 -8.84 -4.10 3.75
N ARG A 65 -9.31 -2.87 3.53
CA ARG A 65 -10.71 -2.54 3.75
C ARG A 65 -11.61 -3.51 2.97
N HIS A 66 -11.32 -3.73 1.70
CA HIS A 66 -12.12 -4.65 0.88
C HIS A 66 -11.97 -6.09 1.34
N THR A 67 -10.78 -6.53 1.74
CA THR A 67 -10.59 -7.91 2.22
C THR A 67 -11.35 -8.15 3.53
N ILE A 68 -11.36 -7.18 4.44
CA ILE A 68 -12.09 -7.27 5.70
C ILE A 68 -13.60 -7.35 5.45
N GLU A 69 -14.11 -6.54 4.53
CA GLU A 69 -15.55 -6.51 4.22
C GLU A 69 -16.06 -7.84 3.61
N HIS A 70 -15.20 -8.55 2.88
CA HIS A 70 -15.61 -9.70 2.08
C HIS A 70 -15.14 -11.05 2.63
N ASN A 71 -14.35 -11.06 3.72
CA ASN A 71 -13.78 -12.30 4.24
C ASN A 71 -14.01 -12.39 5.74
N SER A 72 -14.41 -13.59 6.19
CA SER A 72 -14.69 -13.86 7.60
C SER A 72 -13.46 -14.36 8.37
N SER A 73 -12.44 -14.82 7.66
CA SER A 73 -11.23 -15.41 8.24
C SER A 73 -10.06 -14.46 8.11
N VAL A 74 -9.27 -14.31 9.18
CA VAL A 74 -8.04 -13.52 9.15
C VAL A 74 -7.07 -14.07 8.12
N LEU A 75 -6.96 -15.40 8.02
CA LEU A 75 -6.05 -16.02 7.07
C LEU A 75 -6.43 -15.69 5.62
N THR A 76 -7.71 -15.77 5.28
CA THR A 76 -8.21 -15.43 3.96
C THR A 76 -8.01 -13.93 3.68
N MET A 77 -8.25 -13.09 4.67
CA MET A 77 -8.03 -11.65 4.58
C MET A 77 -6.57 -11.34 4.23
N VAL A 78 -5.63 -11.97 4.94
CA VAL A 78 -4.20 -11.77 4.68
C VAL A 78 -3.82 -12.27 3.29
N GLY A 79 -4.35 -13.41 2.88
CA GLY A 79 -4.09 -13.97 1.54
C GLY A 79 -4.50 -13.01 0.43
N TRP A 80 -5.72 -12.46 0.51
CA TRP A 80 -6.18 -11.46 -0.47
C TRP A 80 -5.41 -10.16 -0.37
N GLY A 81 -5.01 -9.76 0.85
CA GLY A 81 -4.19 -8.57 1.06
C GLY A 81 -2.82 -8.70 0.41
N VAL A 82 -2.17 -9.85 0.57
CA VAL A 82 -0.87 -10.14 -0.07
C VAL A 82 -1.01 -10.13 -1.60
N PHE A 83 -2.05 -10.79 -2.11
CA PHE A 83 -2.31 -10.81 -3.55
C PHE A 83 -2.54 -9.40 -4.08
N GLY A 84 -3.34 -8.61 -3.40
CA GLY A 84 -3.59 -7.21 -3.77
C GLY A 84 -2.33 -6.36 -3.73
N PHE A 85 -1.48 -6.58 -2.73
CA PHE A 85 -0.19 -5.90 -2.64
C PHE A 85 0.71 -6.25 -3.82
N VAL A 86 0.77 -7.53 -4.21
CA VAL A 86 1.57 -7.94 -5.37
C VAL A 86 1.07 -7.27 -6.64
N LEU A 87 -0.25 -7.15 -6.81
CA LEU A 87 -0.83 -6.44 -7.95
C LEU A 87 -0.50 -4.95 -7.92
N LEU A 88 -0.52 -4.34 -6.74
CA LEU A 88 -0.16 -2.93 -6.59
C LEU A 88 1.31 -2.70 -6.95
N LEU A 89 2.18 -3.58 -6.51
CA LEU A 89 3.61 -3.55 -6.83
C LEU A 89 3.83 -3.73 -8.33
N ALA A 90 3.12 -4.68 -8.94
CA ALA A 90 3.19 -4.90 -10.39
C ALA A 90 2.74 -3.66 -11.16
N GLY A 91 1.68 -3.00 -10.71
CA GLY A 91 1.18 -1.76 -11.31
C GLY A 91 2.22 -0.65 -11.24
N TYR A 92 2.92 -0.53 -10.12
CA TYR A 92 4.01 0.44 -9.98
C TYR A 92 5.11 0.20 -11.01
N PHE A 93 5.54 -1.05 -11.19
CA PHE A 93 6.58 -1.38 -12.18
C PHE A 93 6.10 -1.16 -13.61
N ILE A 94 4.82 -1.44 -13.90
CA ILE A 94 4.23 -1.16 -15.21
C ILE A 94 4.28 0.34 -15.50
N PHE A 95 3.92 1.17 -14.51
CA PHE A 95 3.98 2.62 -14.65
C PHE A 95 5.42 3.08 -14.96
N GLU A 96 6.39 2.57 -14.22
CA GLU A 96 7.79 2.89 -14.45
C GLU A 96 8.22 2.46 -15.86
N PHE A 97 7.80 1.29 -16.31
CA PHE A 97 8.11 0.79 -17.64
C PHE A 97 7.50 1.67 -18.74
N LEU A 98 6.31 2.22 -18.53
CA LEU A 98 5.62 3.06 -19.52
C LEU A 98 6.17 4.49 -19.59
N THR A 99 7.10 4.86 -18.73
CA THR A 99 7.71 6.19 -18.72
C THR A 99 9.22 6.10 -18.93
N PRO A 100 9.67 5.64 -20.11
CA PRO A 100 11.11 5.40 -20.34
C PRO A 100 11.95 6.67 -20.43
N LYS A 101 11.32 7.84 -20.63
CA LYS A 101 12.05 9.11 -20.80
C LYS A 101 12.61 9.64 -19.49
N PHE A 102 12.10 9.20 -18.35
CA PHE A 102 12.65 9.57 -17.04
C PHE A 102 12.42 8.43 -16.07
N LYS A 103 13.28 8.37 -15.05
CA LYS A 103 13.16 7.36 -14.01
C LYS A 103 12.32 7.93 -12.88
N ILE A 104 11.20 7.30 -12.61
CA ILE A 104 10.22 7.77 -11.61
C ILE A 104 10.87 7.88 -10.24
N ASP A 105 11.66 6.88 -9.83
CA ASP A 105 12.32 6.90 -8.53
C ASP A 105 13.28 8.07 -8.40
N ASP A 106 14.04 8.36 -9.44
CA ASP A 106 15.00 9.48 -9.43
C ASP A 106 14.25 10.82 -9.32
N GLU A 107 13.15 10.96 -10.05
CA GLU A 107 12.35 12.19 -10.03
C GLU A 107 11.71 12.40 -8.65
N ILE A 108 11.18 11.34 -8.03
CA ILE A 108 10.58 11.41 -6.70
C ILE A 108 11.66 11.74 -5.67
N GLN A 109 12.83 11.10 -5.76
CA GLN A 109 13.94 11.38 -4.86
C GLN A 109 14.39 12.84 -4.94
N ASN A 110 14.32 13.45 -6.12
CA ASN A 110 14.67 14.85 -6.35
C ASN A 110 13.54 15.83 -6.07
N ASP A 111 12.50 15.38 -5.38
CA ASP A 111 11.34 16.18 -4.98
C ASP A 111 10.55 16.72 -6.18
N ASN A 112 10.46 15.94 -7.25
CA ASN A 112 9.55 16.28 -8.34
C ASN A 112 8.12 15.98 -7.91
N ARG A 113 7.42 17.01 -7.42
CA ARG A 113 6.09 16.89 -6.83
C ARG A 113 5.03 16.44 -7.83
N ALA A 114 5.20 16.82 -9.08
CA ALA A 114 4.28 16.38 -10.13
C ALA A 114 4.33 14.86 -10.29
N VAL A 115 5.53 14.27 -10.32
CA VAL A 115 5.70 12.83 -10.40
C VAL A 115 5.23 12.14 -9.12
N GLY A 116 5.52 12.73 -7.96
CA GLY A 116 5.03 12.21 -6.68
C GLY A 116 3.50 12.18 -6.61
N LEU A 117 2.85 13.24 -7.09
CA LEU A 117 1.38 13.32 -7.13
C LEU A 117 0.79 12.25 -8.04
N ILE A 118 1.35 12.07 -9.22
CA ILE A 118 0.87 11.03 -10.16
C ILE A 118 1.08 9.65 -9.57
N SER A 119 2.22 9.39 -8.95
CA SER A 119 2.49 8.11 -8.27
C SER A 119 1.45 7.85 -7.18
N MET A 120 1.11 8.86 -6.38
CA MET A 120 0.09 8.76 -5.35
C MET A 120 -1.27 8.39 -5.95
N ILE A 121 -1.68 9.11 -6.98
CA ILE A 121 -2.97 8.89 -7.64
C ILE A 121 -3.06 7.50 -8.24
N ILE A 122 -1.99 7.03 -8.88
CA ILE A 122 -1.95 5.69 -9.46
C ILE A 122 -2.09 4.63 -8.37
N SER A 123 -1.36 4.75 -7.26
CA SER A 123 -1.43 3.79 -6.15
C SER A 123 -2.85 3.74 -5.57
N ILE A 124 -3.45 4.91 -5.33
CA ILE A 124 -4.81 4.98 -4.78
C ILE A 124 -5.81 4.42 -5.79
N GLY A 125 -5.72 4.84 -7.06
CA GLY A 125 -6.63 4.38 -8.11
C GLY A 125 -6.56 2.88 -8.32
N LEU A 126 -5.35 2.32 -8.39
CA LEU A 126 -5.17 0.88 -8.55
C LEU A 126 -5.73 0.11 -7.36
N SER A 127 -5.62 0.66 -6.14
CA SER A 127 -6.17 -0.01 -4.96
C SER A 127 -7.70 -0.16 -5.04
N TYR A 128 -8.39 0.80 -5.63
CA TYR A 128 -9.84 0.71 -5.84
C TYR A 128 -10.17 -0.38 -6.87
N VAL A 129 -9.41 -0.45 -7.96
CA VAL A 129 -9.62 -1.48 -8.99
C VAL A 129 -9.35 -2.87 -8.43
N ILE A 130 -8.25 -3.02 -7.71
CA ILE A 130 -7.89 -4.28 -7.06
C ILE A 130 -8.96 -4.68 -6.05
N GLY A 131 -9.38 -3.73 -5.21
CA GLY A 131 -10.42 -3.97 -4.21
C GLY A 131 -11.73 -4.42 -4.83
N ALA A 132 -12.12 -3.85 -5.94
CA ALA A 132 -13.36 -4.23 -6.64
C ALA A 132 -13.35 -5.69 -7.08
N GLY A 133 -12.17 -6.26 -7.33
CA GLY A 133 -12.02 -7.66 -7.72
C GLY A 133 -11.93 -8.63 -6.56
N ILE A 134 -11.82 -8.16 -5.34
CA ILE A 134 -11.76 -9.02 -4.15
C ILE A 134 -13.17 -9.45 -3.76
N SER A 135 -13.36 -10.75 -3.56
CA SER A 135 -14.67 -11.31 -3.19
C SER A 135 -14.60 -12.28 -2.03
#